data_2a663c12f8da880776f8677d32ebdd97
#
_entry.id   2a663c12f8da880776f8677d32ebdd97
#
_cell.length_a   1.000
_cell.length_b   1.000
_cell.length_c   1.000
_cell.angle_alpha   90.00
_cell.angle_beta   90.00
_cell.angle_gamma   90.00
#
_symmetry.space_group_name_H-M   'P 1'
#
loop_
_entity.id
_entity.type
_entity.pdbx_description
1 polymer ?
#
loop_
_entity_poly.entity_id
_entity_poly.type
_entity_poly.pdbx_seq_one_letter_code
_entity_poly.pdbx_strand_id
1 'polypeptide(L)'
;MYRRGEYARSSYDTMTDEEKSKALKNAPFPYQWGCYTTALARAQLQRAIDLCGDKIVYCDTDSVKVLGKVPIEKLNAEQLKLAERANAYADDKNGKRHYVGLFECDSFYSRFCTHGSKRYAYEHDGKLGVTVSGVTKQRNEKTGEYFAVEELKCLENFKPGFTWKKAGGTMAVYNDNDDFYYTDPETGKQVHITKNVAIIPTTYTLTYAKDYEQLLGEIQLYGEYQSERE
;
A
#
# COMPACT_ATOMS: atom_id res chain seq x y z
N MET A 1 -17.55 -3.96 -12.24
CA MET A 1 -16.75 -5.09 -11.75
C MET A 1 -17.47 -6.44 -11.87
N TYR A 2 -18.77 -6.53 -11.60
CA TYR A 2 -19.57 -7.77 -11.73
C TYR A 2 -19.75 -8.27 -13.16
N ARG A 3 -19.79 -7.41 -14.15
CA ARG A 3 -20.02 -7.76 -15.55
C ARG A 3 -18.82 -8.36 -16.28
N ARG A 4 -17.60 -8.17 -15.75
CA ARG A 4 -16.43 -8.88 -16.26
C ARG A 4 -16.54 -10.40 -16.03
N GLY A 5 -17.25 -10.81 -14.99
CA GLY A 5 -17.53 -12.22 -14.69
C GLY A 5 -18.53 -12.87 -15.66
N GLU A 6 -19.56 -12.14 -16.08
CA GLU A 6 -20.57 -12.65 -17.04
C GLU A 6 -20.00 -12.71 -18.46
N TYR A 7 -19.23 -11.71 -18.87
CA TYR A 7 -18.55 -11.73 -20.18
C TYR A 7 -17.50 -12.84 -20.27
N ALA A 8 -16.74 -13.06 -19.18
CA ALA A 8 -15.78 -14.15 -19.11
C ALA A 8 -16.47 -15.53 -19.11
N ARG A 9 -17.67 -15.66 -18.51
CA ARG A 9 -18.46 -16.90 -18.53
C ARG A 9 -18.99 -17.21 -19.91
N SER A 10 -19.56 -16.23 -20.63
CA SER A 10 -20.09 -16.46 -21.98
C SER A 10 -18.98 -16.85 -22.97
N SER A 11 -17.79 -16.26 -22.87
CA SER A 11 -16.68 -16.64 -23.72
C SER A 11 -16.09 -18.01 -23.34
N TYR A 12 -16.09 -18.36 -22.05
CA TYR A 12 -15.62 -19.66 -21.59
C TYR A 12 -16.55 -20.80 -22.02
N ASP A 13 -17.86 -20.58 -21.99
CA ASP A 13 -18.85 -21.56 -22.40
C ASP A 13 -18.80 -21.90 -23.91
N THR A 14 -18.32 -20.98 -24.75
CA THR A 14 -18.14 -21.16 -26.19
C THR A 14 -16.77 -21.72 -26.59
N MET A 15 -15.83 -21.88 -25.66
CA MET A 15 -14.49 -22.41 -25.91
C MET A 15 -14.51 -23.92 -26.12
N THR A 16 -13.62 -24.40 -26.97
CA THR A 16 -13.30 -25.83 -27.10
C THR A 16 -12.63 -26.34 -25.81
N ASP A 17 -12.60 -27.67 -25.62
CA ASP A 17 -11.98 -28.26 -24.44
C ASP A 17 -10.47 -27.97 -24.35
N GLU A 18 -9.78 -27.87 -25.51
CA GLU A 18 -8.36 -27.48 -25.57
C GLU A 18 -8.17 -26.02 -25.14
N GLU A 19 -9.02 -25.11 -25.62
CA GLU A 19 -8.99 -23.70 -25.23
C GLU A 19 -9.35 -23.53 -23.76
N LYS A 20 -10.32 -24.27 -23.23
CA LYS A 20 -10.66 -24.30 -21.81
C LYS A 20 -9.47 -24.79 -20.97
N SER A 21 -8.81 -25.86 -21.39
CA SER A 21 -7.62 -26.37 -20.69
C SER A 21 -6.48 -25.35 -20.68
N LYS A 22 -6.25 -24.65 -21.78
CA LYS A 22 -5.24 -23.59 -21.88
C LYS A 22 -5.61 -22.36 -21.05
N ALA A 23 -6.87 -21.98 -21.05
CA ALA A 23 -7.39 -20.89 -20.23
C ALA A 23 -7.28 -21.18 -18.73
N LEU A 24 -7.58 -22.42 -18.30
CA LEU A 24 -7.42 -22.88 -16.93
C LEU A 24 -5.97 -22.90 -16.46
N LYS A 25 -5.03 -23.30 -17.32
CA LYS A 25 -3.59 -23.24 -17.00
C LYS A 25 -3.08 -21.82 -16.81
N ASN A 26 -3.69 -20.86 -17.50
CA ASN A 26 -3.33 -19.44 -17.44
C ASN A 26 -4.33 -18.61 -16.59
N ALA A 27 -5.32 -19.28 -16.00
CA ALA A 27 -6.31 -18.59 -15.17
C ALA A 27 -5.65 -18.04 -13.91
N PRO A 28 -5.97 -16.81 -13.51
CA PRO A 28 -5.59 -16.32 -12.21
C PRO A 28 -6.19 -17.23 -11.13
N PHE A 29 -5.53 -17.28 -9.99
CA PHE A 29 -6.03 -18.03 -8.83
C PHE A 29 -7.50 -17.74 -8.54
N PRO A 30 -8.26 -18.71 -8.03
CA PRO A 30 -9.65 -18.51 -7.66
C PRO A 30 -9.81 -17.28 -6.76
N TYR A 31 -10.85 -16.51 -6.98
CA TYR A 31 -11.12 -15.28 -6.22
C TYR A 31 -11.09 -15.50 -4.69
N GLN A 32 -11.57 -16.65 -4.25
CA GLN A 32 -11.57 -17.04 -2.85
C GLN A 32 -10.16 -17.06 -2.24
N TRP A 33 -9.15 -17.47 -2.99
CA TRP A 33 -7.77 -17.47 -2.51
C TRP A 33 -7.25 -16.04 -2.25
N GLY A 34 -7.62 -15.10 -3.10
CA GLY A 34 -7.33 -13.70 -2.87
C GLY A 34 -7.99 -13.18 -1.59
N CYS A 35 -9.26 -13.56 -1.34
CA CYS A 35 -9.97 -13.20 -0.12
C CYS A 35 -9.31 -13.80 1.12
N TYR A 36 -8.95 -15.09 1.09
CA TYR A 36 -8.29 -15.75 2.22
C TYR A 36 -6.90 -15.17 2.49
N THR A 37 -6.11 -14.91 1.44
CA THR A 37 -4.78 -14.31 1.59
C THR A 37 -4.86 -12.95 2.26
N THR A 38 -5.78 -12.08 1.83
CA THR A 38 -5.96 -10.77 2.44
C THR A 38 -6.52 -10.84 3.86
N ALA A 39 -7.42 -11.79 4.13
CA ALA A 39 -7.97 -12.00 5.48
C ALA A 39 -6.88 -12.47 6.46
N LEU A 40 -6.04 -13.41 6.04
CA LEU A 40 -4.91 -13.89 6.85
C LEU A 40 -3.88 -12.78 7.11
N ALA A 41 -3.54 -11.99 6.08
CA ALA A 41 -2.63 -10.86 6.24
C ALA A 41 -3.17 -9.84 7.27
N ARG A 42 -4.46 -9.51 7.20
CA ARG A 42 -5.11 -8.64 8.20
C ARG A 42 -5.11 -9.23 9.60
N ALA A 43 -5.37 -10.54 9.74
CA ALA A 43 -5.32 -11.20 11.03
C ALA A 43 -3.92 -11.16 11.65
N GLN A 44 -2.88 -11.32 10.84
CA GLN A 44 -1.49 -11.18 11.30
C GLN A 44 -1.15 -9.75 11.68
N LEU A 45 -1.56 -8.77 10.88
CA LEU A 45 -1.40 -7.36 11.22
C LEU A 45 -2.10 -7.03 12.55
N GLN A 46 -3.33 -7.51 12.76
CA GLN A 46 -4.06 -7.32 14.02
C GLN A 46 -3.31 -7.92 15.21
N ARG A 47 -2.75 -9.12 15.08
CA ARG A 47 -1.91 -9.73 16.13
C ARG A 47 -0.68 -8.87 16.44
N ALA A 48 -0.06 -8.27 15.43
CA ALA A 48 1.06 -7.35 15.63
C ALA A 48 0.62 -6.09 16.39
N ILE A 49 -0.55 -5.55 16.05
CA ILE A 49 -1.15 -4.41 16.73
C ILE A 49 -1.42 -4.75 18.20
N ASP A 50 -2.11 -5.86 18.48
CA ASP A 50 -2.45 -6.28 19.83
C ASP A 50 -1.19 -6.54 20.69
N LEU A 51 -0.14 -7.12 20.09
CA LEU A 51 1.09 -7.41 20.79
C LEU A 51 1.93 -6.18 21.09
N CYS A 52 1.93 -5.18 20.20
CA CYS A 52 2.71 -3.96 20.34
C CYS A 52 1.96 -2.87 21.12
N GLY A 53 0.62 -2.91 21.11
CA GLY A 53 -0.23 -1.98 21.88
C GLY A 53 0.11 -0.51 21.65
N ASP A 54 0.24 0.23 22.74
CA ASP A 54 0.48 1.68 22.73
C ASP A 54 1.83 2.12 22.10
N LYS A 55 2.67 1.18 21.75
CA LYS A 55 3.93 1.47 21.08
C LYS A 55 3.80 1.67 19.58
N ILE A 56 2.63 1.41 18.99
CA ILE A 56 2.41 1.57 17.57
C ILE A 56 2.30 3.04 17.21
N VAL A 57 3.13 3.45 16.25
CA VAL A 57 3.13 4.80 15.69
C VAL A 57 2.35 4.85 14.38
N TYR A 58 2.45 3.76 13.59
CA TYR A 58 1.83 3.70 12.27
C TYR A 58 1.70 2.24 11.82
N CYS A 59 0.63 1.94 11.11
CA CYS A 59 0.47 0.66 10.42
C CYS A 59 -0.13 0.87 9.02
N ASP A 60 0.23 0.01 8.09
CA ASP A 60 -0.33 0.02 6.73
C ASP A 60 -0.24 -1.39 6.13
N THR A 61 -1.36 -1.92 5.71
CA THR A 61 -1.56 -3.17 4.97
C THR A 61 -0.89 -4.39 5.62
N ASP A 62 0.43 -4.45 5.65
CA ASP A 62 1.27 -5.59 6.10
C ASP A 62 2.48 -5.13 6.93
N SER A 63 2.52 -3.88 7.33
CA SER A 63 3.63 -3.31 8.09
C SER A 63 3.18 -2.54 9.33
N VAL A 64 4.02 -2.56 10.37
CA VAL A 64 3.86 -1.76 11.58
C VAL A 64 5.14 -0.97 11.86
N LYS A 65 4.98 0.26 12.33
CA LYS A 65 6.04 1.12 12.85
C LYS A 65 5.84 1.25 14.36
N VAL A 66 6.85 0.88 15.13
CA VAL A 66 6.73 0.71 16.58
C VAL A 66 7.84 1.46 17.29
N LEU A 67 7.54 2.07 18.41
CA LEU A 67 8.52 2.66 19.30
C LEU A 67 9.29 1.57 20.06
N GLY A 68 10.62 1.57 19.94
CA GLY A 68 11.49 0.63 20.62
C GLY A 68 11.57 -0.75 19.94
N LYS A 69 11.76 -1.79 20.73
CA LYS A 69 11.93 -3.16 20.21
C LYS A 69 10.60 -3.85 20.00
N VAL A 70 10.44 -4.46 18.82
CA VAL A 70 9.33 -5.34 18.51
C VAL A 70 9.67 -6.76 18.95
N PRO A 71 8.78 -7.49 19.63
CA PRO A 71 9.00 -8.90 20.00
C PRO A 71 8.72 -9.82 18.79
N ILE A 72 9.56 -9.70 17.74
CA ILE A 72 9.40 -10.39 16.44
C ILE A 72 9.31 -11.91 16.62
N GLU A 73 10.14 -12.49 17.47
CA GLU A 73 10.15 -13.94 17.72
C GLU A 73 8.80 -14.42 18.25
N LYS A 74 8.22 -13.68 19.21
CA LYS A 74 6.90 -13.99 19.76
C LYS A 74 5.80 -13.83 18.72
N LEU A 75 5.90 -12.79 17.91
CA LEU A 75 4.96 -12.49 16.84
C LEU A 75 4.95 -13.60 15.77
N ASN A 76 6.13 -14.09 15.42
CA ASN A 76 6.31 -15.07 14.36
C ASN A 76 6.17 -16.53 14.80
N ALA A 77 6.16 -16.83 16.10
CA ALA A 77 6.31 -18.20 16.63
C ALA A 77 5.28 -19.21 16.08
N GLU A 78 4.03 -18.82 15.95
CA GLU A 78 2.97 -19.68 15.41
C GLU A 78 3.06 -19.77 13.89
N GLN A 79 3.28 -18.65 13.22
CA GLN A 79 3.34 -18.59 11.77
C GLN A 79 4.53 -19.37 11.22
N LEU A 80 5.67 -19.32 11.90
CA LEU A 80 6.86 -20.08 11.53
C LEU A 80 6.55 -21.59 11.51
N LYS A 81 5.90 -22.13 12.57
CA LYS A 81 5.51 -23.54 12.63
C LYS A 81 4.57 -23.93 11.48
N LEU A 82 3.63 -23.05 11.12
CA LEU A 82 2.72 -23.28 10.00
C LEU A 82 3.46 -23.27 8.66
N ALA A 83 4.35 -22.29 8.44
CA ALA A 83 5.11 -22.15 7.22
C ALA A 83 6.10 -23.34 7.04
N GLU A 84 6.78 -23.77 8.09
CA GLU A 84 7.65 -24.95 8.08
C GLU A 84 6.86 -26.21 7.72
N ARG A 85 5.72 -26.44 8.39
CA ARG A 85 4.86 -27.60 8.13
C ARG A 85 4.29 -27.63 6.72
N ALA A 86 3.99 -26.45 6.16
CA ALA A 86 3.49 -26.30 4.80
C ALA A 86 4.60 -26.25 3.76
N ASN A 87 5.87 -26.25 4.17
CA ASN A 87 7.03 -26.06 3.28
C ASN A 87 6.94 -24.75 2.47
N ALA A 88 6.36 -23.68 3.09
CA ALA A 88 6.05 -22.41 2.48
C ALA A 88 7.18 -21.42 2.69
N TYR A 89 8.20 -21.47 1.84
CA TYR A 89 9.35 -20.58 1.87
C TYR A 89 9.89 -20.28 0.48
N ALA A 90 10.71 -19.25 0.37
CA ALA A 90 11.54 -18.96 -0.79
C ALA A 90 12.95 -18.58 -0.32
N ASP A 91 13.94 -18.97 -1.08
CA ASP A 91 15.32 -18.58 -0.82
C ASP A 91 15.68 -17.35 -1.69
N ASP A 92 16.32 -16.34 -1.10
CA ASP A 92 16.78 -15.17 -1.81
C ASP A 92 18.05 -15.44 -2.63
N LYS A 93 18.53 -14.42 -3.35
CA LYS A 93 19.75 -14.51 -4.18
C LYS A 93 21.01 -14.87 -3.39
N ASN A 94 21.01 -14.66 -2.09
CA ASN A 94 22.12 -14.92 -1.18
C ASN A 94 21.97 -16.26 -0.45
N GLY A 95 20.92 -17.03 -0.76
CA GLY A 95 20.60 -18.31 -0.11
C GLY A 95 19.94 -18.16 1.27
N LYS A 96 19.54 -16.95 1.68
CA LYS A 96 18.77 -16.75 2.91
C LYS A 96 17.32 -17.18 2.66
N ARG A 97 16.81 -17.99 3.58
CA ARG A 97 15.44 -18.49 3.55
C ARG A 97 14.47 -17.51 4.17
N HIS A 98 13.39 -17.22 3.45
CA HIS A 98 12.26 -16.40 3.88
C HIS A 98 11.00 -17.25 3.93
N TYR A 99 10.41 -17.39 5.10
CA TYR A 99 9.16 -18.10 5.28
C TYR A 99 7.96 -17.18 5.05
N VAL A 100 6.91 -17.72 4.42
CA VAL A 100 5.72 -16.95 4.08
C VAL A 100 4.99 -16.47 5.34
N GLY A 101 4.66 -15.19 5.37
CA GLY A 101 3.85 -14.57 6.40
C GLY A 101 4.58 -14.24 7.70
N LEU A 102 5.90 -14.30 7.73
CA LEU A 102 6.67 -13.80 8.88
C LEU A 102 6.90 -12.30 8.76
N PHE A 103 6.88 -11.63 9.90
CA PHE A 103 7.35 -10.25 10.01
C PHE A 103 8.87 -10.24 10.09
N GLU A 104 9.48 -9.38 9.29
CA GLU A 104 10.92 -9.08 9.35
C GLU A 104 11.11 -7.60 9.74
N CYS A 105 12.24 -7.28 10.36
CA CYS A 105 12.59 -5.90 10.64
C CYS A 105 13.32 -5.33 9.44
N ASP A 106 12.68 -4.44 8.69
CA ASP A 106 13.26 -3.83 7.49
C ASP A 106 14.29 -2.77 7.83
N SER A 107 14.01 -1.93 8.84
CA SER A 107 14.90 -0.82 9.20
C SER A 107 14.52 -0.19 10.55
N PHE A 108 15.46 0.61 11.06
CA PHE A 108 15.27 1.44 12.25
C PHE A 108 15.27 2.92 11.83
N TYR A 109 14.24 3.64 12.24
CA TYR A 109 14.13 5.07 11.96
C TYR A 109 14.56 5.87 13.19
N SER A 110 15.44 6.85 12.99
CA SER A 110 15.80 7.80 14.05
C SER A 110 14.65 8.79 14.33
N ARG A 111 13.94 9.15 13.29
CA ARG A 111 12.77 10.04 13.35
C ARG A 111 11.69 9.57 12.38
N PHE A 112 10.44 9.73 12.78
CA PHE A 112 9.28 9.36 11.94
C PHE A 112 8.16 10.38 12.14
N CYS A 113 7.55 10.83 11.05
CA CYS A 113 6.43 11.75 11.05
C CYS A 113 5.33 11.24 10.10
N THR A 114 4.10 11.22 10.55
CA THR A 114 2.95 10.81 9.74
C THR A 114 1.80 11.81 9.82
N HIS A 115 1.06 11.91 8.72
CA HIS A 115 -0.18 12.68 8.60
C HIS A 115 -1.33 11.80 8.15
N GLY A 116 -1.30 10.53 8.56
CA GLY A 116 -2.30 9.53 8.27
C GLY A 116 -1.88 8.53 7.20
N SER A 117 -2.84 7.75 6.72
CA SER A 117 -2.59 6.64 5.81
C SER A 117 -1.82 7.07 4.56
N LYS A 118 -0.72 6.36 4.29
CA LYS A 118 0.17 6.58 3.13
C LYS A 118 0.70 8.03 3.01
N ARG A 119 0.89 8.71 4.15
CA ARG A 119 1.46 10.05 4.25
C ARG A 119 2.45 10.10 5.39
N TYR A 120 3.69 9.69 5.15
CA TYR A 120 4.75 9.72 6.16
C TYR A 120 6.12 10.04 5.56
N ALA A 121 6.98 10.60 6.40
CA ALA A 121 8.39 10.80 6.14
C ALA A 121 9.22 10.34 7.34
N TYR A 122 10.46 9.97 7.12
CA TYR A 122 11.32 9.42 8.14
C TYR A 122 12.80 9.73 7.88
N GLU A 123 13.60 9.61 8.91
CA GLU A 123 15.05 9.61 8.84
C GLU A 123 15.60 8.25 9.24
N HIS A 124 16.50 7.72 8.42
CA HIS A 124 17.20 6.47 8.61
C HIS A 124 18.66 6.65 8.19
N ASP A 125 19.58 6.39 9.12
CA ASP A 125 21.05 6.56 8.91
C ASP A 125 21.40 7.92 8.30
N GLY A 126 20.78 8.99 8.81
CA GLY A 126 20.99 10.36 8.33
C GLY A 126 20.39 10.67 6.96
N LYS A 127 19.65 9.73 6.38
CA LYS A 127 18.96 9.92 5.09
C LYS A 127 17.47 10.13 5.31
N LEU A 128 16.92 11.11 4.58
CA LEU A 128 15.50 11.38 4.56
C LEU A 128 14.79 10.42 3.60
N GLY A 129 13.64 9.89 4.02
CA GLY A 129 12.74 9.10 3.19
C GLY A 129 11.34 9.68 3.20
N VAL A 130 10.62 9.56 2.10
CA VAL A 130 9.26 10.07 1.92
C VAL A 130 8.39 9.00 1.28
N THR A 131 7.22 8.79 1.85
CA THR A 131 6.17 7.94 1.26
C THR A 131 4.84 8.66 1.38
N VAL A 132 4.36 9.17 0.27
CA VAL A 132 3.08 9.87 0.17
C VAL A 132 2.35 9.38 -1.07
N SER A 133 1.09 8.99 -0.90
CA SER A 133 0.24 8.63 -2.03
C SER A 133 -0.01 9.88 -2.90
N GLY A 134 0.35 9.82 -4.18
CA GLY A 134 0.32 10.96 -5.11
C GLY A 134 1.68 11.66 -5.27
N VAL A 135 2.72 11.19 -4.59
CA VAL A 135 4.10 11.64 -4.79
C VAL A 135 4.92 10.50 -5.40
N THR A 136 5.63 10.79 -6.50
CA THR A 136 6.34 9.77 -7.26
C THR A 136 7.63 9.34 -6.57
N LYS A 137 8.02 8.09 -6.78
CA LYS A 137 9.34 7.57 -6.40
C LYS A 137 10.37 7.69 -7.55
N GLN A 138 10.21 8.70 -8.40
CA GLN A 138 11.15 8.95 -9.48
C GLN A 138 12.45 9.55 -8.95
N ARG A 139 13.56 9.03 -9.43
CA ARG A 139 14.89 9.55 -9.09
C ARG A 139 15.33 10.63 -10.07
N ASN A 140 16.04 11.60 -9.56
CA ASN A 140 16.77 12.55 -10.35
C ASN A 140 18.00 11.87 -10.95
N GLU A 141 18.11 11.82 -12.27
CA GLU A 141 19.21 11.15 -12.98
C GLU A 141 20.60 11.77 -12.66
N LYS A 142 20.62 13.05 -12.31
CA LYS A 142 21.87 13.78 -12.02
C LYS A 142 22.40 13.51 -10.61
N THR A 143 21.52 13.41 -9.63
CA THR A 143 21.89 13.27 -8.21
C THR A 143 21.71 11.84 -7.70
N GLY A 144 20.90 11.01 -8.38
CA GLY A 144 20.51 9.67 -7.94
C GLY A 144 19.49 9.68 -6.80
N GLU A 145 19.13 10.84 -6.26
CA GLU A 145 18.20 11.03 -5.16
C GLU A 145 16.75 11.05 -5.67
N TYR A 146 15.78 10.75 -4.81
CA TYR A 146 14.37 10.90 -5.16
C TYR A 146 13.97 12.38 -5.22
N PHE A 147 13.26 12.80 -6.25
CA PHE A 147 12.74 14.17 -6.36
C PHE A 147 11.93 14.59 -5.14
N ALA A 148 11.17 13.68 -4.55
CA ALA A 148 10.39 13.94 -3.35
C ALA A 148 11.24 14.35 -2.15
N VAL A 149 12.41 13.73 -2.01
CA VAL A 149 13.38 14.02 -0.94
C VAL A 149 14.12 15.34 -1.21
N GLU A 150 14.58 15.54 -2.45
CA GLU A 150 15.25 16.79 -2.86
C GLU A 150 14.38 18.03 -2.64
N GLU A 151 13.08 17.94 -2.93
CA GLU A 151 12.16 19.04 -2.73
C GLU A 151 11.83 19.24 -1.24
N LEU A 152 11.65 18.16 -0.47
CA LEU A 152 11.33 18.25 0.96
C LEU A 152 12.52 18.76 1.79
N LYS A 153 13.73 18.33 1.49
CA LYS A 153 15.03 18.70 2.09
C LYS A 153 15.24 18.24 3.53
N CYS A 154 14.26 18.35 4.42
CA CYS A 154 14.34 17.94 5.82
C CYS A 154 12.96 17.53 6.34
N LEU A 155 12.96 16.78 7.44
CA LEU A 155 11.72 16.26 8.03
C LEU A 155 10.81 17.37 8.58
N GLU A 156 11.37 18.48 9.01
CA GLU A 156 10.63 19.65 9.53
C GLU A 156 9.70 20.30 8.49
N ASN A 157 10.04 20.13 7.22
CA ASN A 157 9.21 20.63 6.11
C ASN A 157 8.02 19.69 5.82
N PHE A 158 8.03 18.48 6.37
CA PHE A 158 6.94 17.52 6.17
C PHE A 158 5.74 17.91 7.05
N LYS A 159 4.96 18.86 6.56
CA LYS A 159 3.75 19.39 7.24
C LYS A 159 2.67 19.74 6.21
N PRO A 160 1.40 19.72 6.60
CA PRO A 160 0.29 20.13 5.74
C PRO A 160 0.56 21.52 5.11
N GLY A 161 0.23 21.63 3.82
CA GLY A 161 0.54 22.83 3.00
C GLY A 161 1.87 22.75 2.25
N PHE A 162 2.78 21.82 2.58
CA PHE A 162 3.98 21.61 1.78
C PHE A 162 3.59 21.13 0.37
N THR A 163 4.23 21.69 -0.67
CA THR A 163 3.89 21.37 -2.06
C THR A 163 5.11 20.86 -2.82
N TRP A 164 5.00 19.65 -3.34
CA TRP A 164 5.92 19.10 -4.33
C TRP A 164 5.54 19.62 -5.71
N LYS A 165 6.50 20.20 -6.40
CA LYS A 165 6.29 20.80 -7.74
C LYS A 165 6.64 19.82 -8.86
N LYS A 166 7.61 18.93 -8.63
CA LYS A 166 8.13 17.97 -9.61
C LYS A 166 7.84 16.53 -9.23
N ALA A 167 7.82 16.24 -7.92
CA ALA A 167 7.60 14.89 -7.42
C ALA A 167 6.12 14.51 -7.30
N GLY A 168 5.19 15.45 -7.41
CA GLY A 168 3.76 15.15 -7.50
C GLY A 168 3.43 14.40 -8.78
N GLY A 169 2.44 13.52 -8.74
CA GLY A 169 2.02 12.73 -9.90
C GLY A 169 0.52 12.53 -9.96
N THR A 170 -0.01 12.67 -11.15
CA THR A 170 -1.40 12.32 -11.48
C THR A 170 -1.42 11.15 -12.45
N MET A 171 -2.33 10.23 -12.23
CA MET A 171 -2.55 9.14 -13.13
C MET A 171 -3.20 9.65 -14.42
N ALA A 172 -2.52 9.49 -15.54
CA ALA A 172 -3.08 9.73 -16.85
C ALA A 172 -3.32 8.41 -17.58
N VAL A 173 -4.39 8.39 -18.31
CA VAL A 173 -4.78 7.25 -19.13
C VAL A 173 -4.47 7.61 -20.57
N TYR A 174 -3.61 6.82 -21.23
CA TYR A 174 -3.34 7.00 -22.64
C TYR A 174 -4.32 6.17 -23.47
N ASN A 175 -4.85 6.81 -24.51
CA ASN A 175 -5.46 6.09 -25.59
C ASN A 175 -4.35 5.44 -26.41
N ASP A 176 -4.22 4.12 -26.34
CA ASP A 176 -3.69 3.41 -27.47
C ASP A 176 -4.70 3.53 -28.61
N ASN A 177 -4.22 3.42 -29.85
CA ASN A 177 -5.07 3.45 -31.05
C ASN A 177 -6.15 2.34 -31.09
N ASP A 178 -6.27 1.54 -30.05
CA ASP A 178 -7.33 0.55 -29.85
C ASP A 178 -8.54 1.25 -29.24
N ASP A 179 -9.44 1.71 -30.10
CA ASP A 179 -10.74 2.26 -29.75
C ASP A 179 -11.67 1.22 -29.11
N PHE A 180 -11.30 0.76 -27.92
CA PHE A 180 -12.14 -0.17 -27.19
C PHE A 180 -13.07 0.59 -26.24
N TYR A 181 -14.32 0.75 -26.66
CA TYR A 181 -15.37 1.38 -25.88
C TYR A 181 -16.33 0.33 -25.32
N TYR A 182 -16.68 0.52 -24.06
CA TYR A 182 -17.77 -0.20 -23.40
C TYR A 182 -18.90 0.78 -23.15
N THR A 183 -20.11 0.41 -23.57
CA THR A 183 -21.31 1.19 -23.23
C THR A 183 -21.84 0.66 -21.91
N ASP A 184 -21.85 1.51 -20.88
CA ASP A 184 -22.46 1.19 -19.61
C ASP A 184 -23.99 1.07 -19.80
N PRO A 185 -24.59 -0.10 -19.61
CA PRO A 185 -26.02 -0.31 -19.87
C PRO A 185 -26.92 0.35 -18.82
N GLU A 186 -26.42 0.81 -17.70
CA GLU A 186 -27.20 1.54 -16.71
C GLU A 186 -27.29 3.03 -17.04
N THR A 187 -26.18 3.59 -17.50
CA THR A 187 -26.08 5.02 -17.78
C THR A 187 -26.12 5.36 -19.26
N GLY A 188 -25.99 4.38 -20.14
CA GLY A 188 -25.86 4.57 -21.59
C GLY A 188 -24.60 5.29 -22.04
N LYS A 189 -23.68 5.58 -21.11
CA LYS A 189 -22.42 6.28 -21.40
C LYS A 189 -21.39 5.33 -21.98
N GLN A 190 -20.69 5.79 -23.00
CA GLN A 190 -19.51 5.12 -23.50
C GLN A 190 -18.34 5.35 -22.54
N VAL A 191 -17.75 4.27 -22.03
CA VAL A 191 -16.56 4.28 -21.21
C VAL A 191 -15.41 3.71 -22.04
N HIS A 192 -14.37 4.51 -22.23
CA HIS A 192 -13.16 4.07 -22.90
C HIS A 192 -12.36 3.15 -22.00
N ILE A 193 -12.09 1.94 -22.47
CA ILE A 193 -11.21 1.00 -21.77
C ILE A 193 -9.81 1.12 -22.39
N THR A 194 -8.88 1.62 -21.60
CA THR A 194 -7.50 1.70 -22.04
C THR A 194 -6.63 0.80 -21.16
N LYS A 195 -5.59 0.26 -21.76
CA LYS A 195 -4.59 -0.57 -21.07
C LYS A 195 -3.42 0.26 -20.56
N ASN A 196 -3.24 1.47 -21.07
CA ASN A 196 -2.07 2.30 -20.79
C ASN A 196 -2.37 3.37 -19.77
N VAL A 197 -1.73 3.24 -18.62
CA VAL A 197 -1.77 4.21 -17.54
C VAL A 197 -0.35 4.70 -17.30
N ALA A 198 -0.16 6.00 -17.30
CA ALA A 198 1.08 6.62 -16.88
C ALA A 198 0.86 7.61 -15.75
N ILE A 199 1.90 7.86 -14.99
CA ILE A 199 1.91 8.91 -13.98
C ILE A 199 2.54 10.14 -14.62
N ILE A 200 1.72 11.18 -14.78
CA ILE A 200 2.19 12.48 -15.30
C ILE A 200 2.66 13.33 -14.12
N PRO A 201 3.86 13.94 -14.19
CA PRO A 201 4.30 14.90 -13.18
C PRO A 201 3.31 16.05 -13.03
N THR A 202 2.94 16.36 -11.80
CA THR A 202 2.07 17.49 -11.43
C THR A 202 2.48 18.03 -10.07
N THR A 203 1.87 19.12 -9.64
CA THR A 203 2.05 19.60 -8.27
C THR A 203 1.20 18.76 -7.30
N TYR A 204 1.74 18.50 -6.13
CA TYR A 204 1.02 17.81 -5.04
C TYR A 204 1.21 18.58 -3.73
N THR A 205 0.11 18.95 -3.09
CA THR A 205 0.14 19.61 -1.78
C THR A 205 -0.23 18.62 -0.70
N LEU A 206 0.63 18.49 0.31
CA LEU A 206 0.41 17.61 1.45
C LEU A 206 -0.76 18.10 2.29
N THR A 207 -1.68 17.19 2.56
CA THR A 207 -2.81 17.40 3.47
C THR A 207 -2.83 16.28 4.51
N TYR A 208 -3.56 16.45 5.60
CA TYR A 208 -3.92 15.32 6.43
C TYR A 208 -4.75 14.29 5.65
N ALA A 209 -4.66 13.02 6.01
CA ALA A 209 -5.68 12.06 5.61
C ALA A 209 -6.98 12.39 6.35
N LYS A 210 -8.13 12.22 5.69
CA LYS A 210 -9.43 12.59 6.28
C LYS A 210 -9.68 11.94 7.64
N ASP A 211 -9.40 10.64 7.74
CA ASP A 211 -9.58 9.88 8.98
C ASP A 211 -8.64 10.36 10.09
N TYR A 212 -7.44 10.81 9.73
CA TYR A 212 -6.47 11.37 10.67
C TYR A 212 -6.86 12.78 11.12
N GLU A 213 -7.40 13.59 10.25
CA GLU A 213 -7.94 14.92 10.57
C GLU A 213 -9.13 14.81 11.53
N GLN A 214 -10.02 13.85 11.29
CA GLN A 214 -11.14 13.56 12.21
C GLN A 214 -10.63 13.14 13.57
N LEU A 215 -9.68 12.21 13.65
CA LEU A 215 -9.09 11.74 14.90
C LEU A 215 -8.44 12.88 15.69
N LEU A 216 -7.70 13.77 15.02
CA LEU A 216 -7.11 14.95 15.67
C LEU A 216 -8.18 15.86 16.27
N GLY A 217 -9.30 16.07 15.56
CA GLY A 217 -10.44 16.83 16.07
C GLY A 217 -11.07 16.19 17.31
N GLU A 218 -11.24 14.86 17.30
CA GLU A 218 -11.78 14.11 18.44
C GLU A 218 -10.85 14.19 19.66
N ILE A 219 -9.53 14.08 19.47
CA ILE A 219 -8.52 14.19 20.54
C ILE A 219 -8.54 15.61 21.13
N GLN A 220 -8.64 16.63 20.30
CA GLN A 220 -8.70 18.01 20.75
C GLN A 220 -9.95 18.26 21.62
N LEU A 221 -11.13 17.85 21.14
CA LEU A 221 -12.38 17.96 21.88
C LEU A 221 -12.32 17.24 23.23
N TYR A 222 -11.71 16.04 23.26
CA TYR A 222 -11.54 15.30 24.51
C TYR A 222 -10.60 16.00 25.49
N GLY A 223 -9.51 16.60 24.98
CA GLY A 223 -8.57 17.40 25.78
C GLY A 223 -9.21 18.64 26.38
N GLU A 224 -10.01 19.36 25.61
CA GLU A 224 -10.77 20.52 26.09
C GLU A 224 -11.77 20.11 27.18
N TYR A 225 -12.50 19.00 26.99
CA TYR A 225 -13.46 18.47 27.97
C TYR A 225 -12.79 18.04 29.28
N GLN A 226 -11.57 17.55 29.27
CA GLN A 226 -10.81 17.22 30.49
C GLN A 226 -10.35 18.48 31.24
N SER A 227 -9.87 19.49 30.49
CA SER A 227 -9.39 20.75 31.10
C SER A 227 -10.49 21.60 31.75
N GLU A 228 -11.74 21.43 31.33
CA GLU A 228 -12.89 22.08 31.95
C GLU A 228 -13.35 21.42 33.30
N ARG A 229 -12.82 20.24 33.59
CA ARG A 229 -13.17 19.47 34.81
C ARG A 229 -12.13 19.53 35.91
N GLU A 230 -10.95 20.04 35.65
CA GLU A 230 -9.90 20.35 36.63
C GLU A 230 -10.01 21.79 37.10
#